data_e3a6cf24ab92e64f2a55107afe1096c4
#
_entry.id   e3a6cf24ab92e64f2a55107afe1096c4
#
_cell.length_a   1.000
_cell.length_b   1.000
_cell.length_c   1.000
_cell.angle_alpha   90.00
_cell.angle_beta   90.00
_cell.angle_gamma   90.00
#
_symmetry.space_group_name_H-M   'P 1'
#
loop_
_entity.id
_entity.type
_entity.pdbx_description
1 polymer ?
#
loop_
_entity_poly.entity_id
_entity_poly.type
_entity_poly.pdbx_seq_one_letter_code
_entity_poly.pdbx_strand_id
1 'polypeptide(L)'
;MDLYEFYSGRCFDAYNELGAHVVKENVGKIRRKAVTGVDFVTYAPNAESVAVTGEFNSWGETAMERCYDGSFFKCFVPGAKAGQMYKYKIYQRDGYCVDHCDPYGFGMELRPAFASIIRDMDEYTFGDARWMRTRNECKGGPLNVYEMHMGSWHCKPVYDENGKQLTPEEVIEADRVAEGWYTYREIAPMLVEYLKEQGYNYVEFMPLSEHPCDESWGYQNTGFFSPTARYGTADDLKFLIDTLHKNGIGAIMDYVPVHFALDGYGLAKYDGTNLYEHPTDDVGYSEWGSKNFIHSKGEVQTFLKSAANYWLTEYHF
;
A
#
# COMPACT_ATOMS: atom_id res chain seq x y z
N MET A 1 4.35 19.54 -6.54
CA MET A 1 3.54 18.79 -7.54
C MET A 1 3.02 19.73 -8.61
N ASP A 2 3.05 19.35 -9.88
CA ASP A 2 2.42 20.09 -10.97
C ASP A 2 0.93 19.71 -11.05
N LEU A 3 0.04 20.66 -10.78
CA LEU A 3 -1.40 20.43 -10.75
C LEU A 3 -1.97 20.12 -12.15
N TYR A 4 -1.39 20.67 -13.21
CA TYR A 4 -1.84 20.35 -14.57
C TYR A 4 -1.55 18.89 -14.91
N GLU A 5 -0.37 18.39 -14.58
CA GLU A 5 -0.02 16.97 -14.75
C GLU A 5 -0.90 16.08 -13.87
N PHE A 6 -1.19 16.49 -12.62
CA PHE A 6 -2.05 15.77 -11.70
C PHE A 6 -3.48 15.59 -12.25
N TYR A 7 -4.13 16.69 -12.64
CA TYR A 7 -5.50 16.64 -13.14
C TYR A 7 -5.64 16.12 -14.58
N SER A 8 -4.56 16.10 -15.35
CA SER A 8 -4.55 15.49 -16.69
C SER A 8 -4.22 14.01 -16.71
N GLY A 9 -3.96 13.39 -15.53
CA GLY A 9 -3.60 11.98 -15.43
C GLY A 9 -2.19 11.66 -15.94
N ARG A 10 -1.27 12.63 -15.93
CA ARG A 10 0.10 12.47 -16.42
C ARG A 10 1.17 12.52 -15.32
N CYS A 11 0.78 12.76 -14.07
CA CYS A 11 1.66 12.67 -12.92
C CYS A 11 1.83 11.21 -12.50
N PHE A 12 3.05 10.68 -12.63
CA PHE A 12 3.38 9.30 -12.29
C PHE A 12 4.02 9.15 -10.91
N ASP A 13 4.33 10.26 -10.27
CA ASP A 13 5.12 10.34 -9.05
C ASP A 13 4.43 11.15 -7.93
N ALA A 14 3.09 11.23 -8.01
CA ALA A 14 2.30 11.95 -7.01
C ALA A 14 2.53 11.41 -5.58
N TYR A 15 2.93 10.16 -5.42
CA TYR A 15 3.28 9.56 -4.14
C TYR A 15 4.51 10.19 -3.49
N ASN A 16 5.33 10.95 -4.20
CA ASN A 16 6.46 11.70 -3.62
C ASN A 16 6.02 12.93 -2.82
N GLU A 17 4.77 13.38 -3.02
CA GLU A 17 4.20 14.52 -2.28
C GLU A 17 2.95 14.15 -1.48
N LEU A 18 2.13 13.19 -1.97
CA LEU A 18 0.94 12.71 -1.26
C LEU A 18 1.31 11.54 -0.36
N GLY A 19 0.61 11.44 0.78
CA GLY A 19 0.93 10.46 1.81
C GLY A 19 1.62 11.08 3.01
N ALA A 20 2.35 10.26 3.77
CA ALA A 20 3.07 10.65 4.98
C ALA A 20 4.58 10.54 4.75
N HIS A 21 5.29 11.67 4.74
CA HIS A 21 6.72 11.74 4.44
C HIS A 21 7.54 12.22 5.64
N VAL A 22 8.57 11.46 6.00
CA VAL A 22 9.54 11.88 7.03
C VAL A 22 10.43 12.96 6.45
N VAL A 23 10.36 14.16 7.02
CA VAL A 23 11.08 15.34 6.51
C VAL A 23 11.75 16.13 7.63
N LYS A 24 12.67 17.01 7.25
CA LYS A 24 13.27 18.01 8.15
C LYS A 24 12.80 19.40 7.76
N GLU A 25 12.05 20.04 8.63
CA GLU A 25 11.57 21.41 8.43
C GLU A 25 12.17 22.39 9.43
N ASN A 26 12.26 23.66 9.01
CA ASN A 26 12.69 24.75 9.87
C ASN A 26 11.47 25.35 10.60
N VAL A 27 11.31 25.00 11.86
CA VAL A 27 10.18 25.44 12.70
C VAL A 27 10.56 26.62 13.57
N GLY A 28 9.66 27.58 13.73
CA GLY A 28 9.78 28.75 14.60
C GLY A 28 9.77 30.09 13.87
N LYS A 29 9.07 31.08 14.46
CA LYS A 29 8.86 32.40 13.83
C LYS A 29 10.10 33.32 13.90
N ILE A 30 10.91 33.20 14.98
CA ILE A 30 12.03 34.11 15.25
C ILE A 30 13.38 33.38 15.21
N ARG A 31 13.45 32.20 15.81
CA ARG A 31 14.62 31.30 15.75
C ARG A 31 14.21 30.01 15.07
N ARG A 32 14.51 29.90 13.78
CA ARG A 32 14.26 28.68 13.03
C ARG A 32 15.21 27.58 13.48
N LYS A 33 14.65 26.45 13.92
CA LYS A 33 15.39 25.23 14.28
C LYS A 33 14.94 24.12 13.35
N ALA A 34 15.89 23.39 12.78
CA ALA A 34 15.59 22.20 12.01
C ALA A 34 14.99 21.14 12.95
N VAL A 35 13.80 20.67 12.64
CA VAL A 35 13.08 19.63 13.38
C VAL A 35 12.70 18.54 12.40
N THR A 36 12.98 17.29 12.75
CA THR A 36 12.46 16.13 12.02
C THR A 36 11.01 15.90 12.44
N GLY A 37 10.17 15.60 11.49
CA GLY A 37 8.77 15.32 11.68
C GLY A 37 8.21 14.66 10.43
N VAL A 38 6.89 14.66 10.29
CA VAL A 38 6.20 14.08 9.14
C VAL A 38 5.28 15.11 8.51
N ASP A 39 5.42 15.26 7.20
CA ASP A 39 4.46 15.93 6.34
C ASP A 39 3.35 14.95 5.97
N PHE A 40 2.11 15.32 6.25
CA PHE A 40 0.91 14.60 5.83
C PHE A 40 0.22 15.40 4.74
N VAL A 41 -0.01 14.79 3.58
CA VAL A 41 -0.70 15.43 2.46
C VAL A 41 -1.74 14.50 1.86
N THR A 42 -2.97 14.96 1.73
CA THR A 42 -4.05 14.17 1.10
C THR A 42 -4.89 15.01 0.15
N TYR A 43 -5.44 14.36 -0.88
CA TYR A 43 -6.35 14.95 -1.86
C TYR A 43 -7.79 14.65 -1.47
N ALA A 44 -8.55 15.69 -1.08
CA ALA A 44 -9.94 15.57 -0.62
C ALA A 44 -10.74 16.86 -0.99
N PRO A 45 -10.99 17.12 -2.30
CA PRO A 45 -11.50 18.39 -2.79
C PRO A 45 -12.87 18.78 -2.23
N ASN A 46 -13.70 17.79 -1.90
CA ASN A 46 -15.07 18.02 -1.43
C ASN A 46 -15.23 17.91 0.09
N ALA A 47 -14.18 17.54 0.83
CA ALA A 47 -14.21 17.57 2.29
C ALA A 47 -14.46 19.00 2.81
N GLU A 48 -15.13 19.14 3.93
CA GLU A 48 -15.25 20.42 4.66
C GLU A 48 -13.91 20.77 5.30
N SER A 49 -13.37 19.84 6.07
CA SER A 49 -12.06 19.91 6.71
C SER A 49 -11.46 18.52 6.86
N VAL A 50 -10.15 18.47 7.11
CA VAL A 50 -9.41 17.23 7.36
C VAL A 50 -8.54 17.42 8.60
N ALA A 51 -8.43 16.38 9.43
CA ALA A 51 -7.47 16.29 10.51
C ALA A 51 -6.70 14.98 10.40
N VAL A 52 -5.45 14.97 10.86
CA VAL A 52 -4.69 13.74 11.07
C VAL A 52 -4.71 13.37 12.55
N THR A 53 -4.95 12.10 12.82
CA THR A 53 -4.94 11.50 14.16
C THR A 53 -3.99 10.31 14.18
N GLY A 54 -3.25 10.09 15.25
CA GLY A 54 -2.30 8.99 15.33
C GLY A 54 -1.56 8.93 16.66
N GLU A 55 -0.63 8.00 16.78
CA GLU A 55 0.15 7.79 18.00
C GLU A 55 0.96 9.04 18.39
N PHE A 56 1.42 9.83 17.41
CA PHE A 56 2.22 11.03 17.63
C PHE A 56 1.45 12.16 18.37
N ASN A 57 0.15 12.14 18.35
CA ASN A 57 -0.73 13.09 19.06
C ASN A 57 -1.69 12.41 20.03
N SER A 58 -1.37 11.16 20.45
CA SER A 58 -2.18 10.34 21.35
C SER A 58 -3.62 10.14 20.83
N TRP A 59 -3.77 9.98 19.53
CA TRP A 59 -5.03 9.85 18.80
C TRP A 59 -5.98 11.06 18.96
N GLY A 60 -5.41 12.21 19.34
CA GLY A 60 -6.07 13.50 19.22
C GLY A 60 -6.08 13.97 17.77
N GLU A 61 -6.62 15.17 17.52
CA GLU A 61 -6.72 15.71 16.18
C GLU A 61 -5.68 16.81 15.95
N THR A 62 -4.97 16.73 14.81
CA THR A 62 -4.17 17.81 14.29
C THR A 62 -4.82 18.29 12.99
N ALA A 63 -5.37 19.50 13.01
CA ALA A 63 -6.04 20.06 11.83
C ALA A 63 -5.06 20.23 10.68
N MET A 64 -5.51 19.92 9.46
CA MET A 64 -4.77 20.11 8.23
C MET A 64 -5.24 21.36 7.49
N GLU A 65 -4.32 22.08 6.90
CA GLU A 65 -4.61 23.30 6.14
C GLU A 65 -4.78 22.99 4.64
N ARG A 66 -5.72 23.68 3.99
CA ARG A 66 -5.85 23.61 2.54
C ARG A 66 -4.62 24.17 1.86
N CYS A 67 -4.14 23.48 0.84
CA CYS A 67 -2.97 23.89 0.06
C CYS A 67 -3.20 23.76 -1.45
N TYR A 68 -2.22 24.18 -2.23
CA TYR A 68 -2.29 24.26 -3.69
C TYR A 68 -3.50 25.08 -4.17
N ASP A 69 -4.41 24.46 -4.89
CA ASP A 69 -5.67 25.07 -5.39
C ASP A 69 -6.84 24.99 -4.38
N GLY A 70 -6.56 24.51 -3.17
CA GLY A 70 -7.56 24.28 -2.12
C GLY A 70 -8.21 22.89 -2.13
N SER A 71 -7.80 22.01 -3.05
CA SER A 71 -8.31 20.63 -3.14
C SER A 71 -7.51 19.63 -2.30
N PHE A 72 -6.36 20.05 -1.79
CA PHE A 72 -5.47 19.24 -0.97
C PHE A 72 -5.44 19.76 0.46
N PHE A 73 -5.10 18.87 1.39
CA PHE A 73 -4.89 19.22 2.80
C PHE A 73 -3.51 18.78 3.23
N LYS A 74 -2.82 19.64 3.98
CA LYS A 74 -1.46 19.41 4.45
C LYS A 74 -1.30 19.82 5.91
N CYS A 75 -0.48 19.06 6.67
CA CYS A 75 0.10 19.52 7.93
C CYS A 75 1.48 18.89 8.15
N PHE A 76 2.36 19.63 8.82
CA PHE A 76 3.61 19.11 9.36
C PHE A 76 3.45 18.80 10.84
N VAL A 77 3.79 17.57 11.25
CA VAL A 77 3.74 17.14 12.65
C VAL A 77 5.16 16.96 13.18
N PRO A 78 5.67 17.93 13.99
CA PRO A 78 7.02 17.84 14.55
C PRO A 78 7.14 16.65 15.50
N GLY A 79 8.21 15.86 15.37
CA GLY A 79 8.49 14.71 16.24
C GLY A 79 7.73 13.44 15.88
N ALA A 80 6.79 13.45 14.95
CA ALA A 80 6.26 12.24 14.34
C ALA A 80 7.39 11.51 13.58
N LYS A 81 7.33 10.16 13.53
CA LYS A 81 8.41 9.32 13.00
C LYS A 81 7.88 8.05 12.35
N ALA A 82 8.72 7.42 11.54
CA ALA A 82 8.44 6.11 10.96
C ALA A 82 8.04 5.08 12.03
N GLY A 83 7.15 4.17 11.66
CA GLY A 83 6.57 3.12 12.50
C GLY A 83 5.31 3.53 13.25
N GLN A 84 5.01 4.82 13.38
CA GLN A 84 3.79 5.27 14.06
C GLN A 84 2.56 5.13 13.17
N MET A 85 1.44 4.78 13.80
CA MET A 85 0.14 4.61 13.17
C MET A 85 -0.62 5.94 13.09
N TYR A 86 -1.40 6.10 12.01
CA TYR A 86 -2.25 7.28 11.80
C TYR A 86 -3.47 6.99 10.94
N LYS A 87 -4.44 7.90 10.99
CA LYS A 87 -5.63 7.95 10.14
C LYS A 87 -5.91 9.39 9.75
N TYR A 88 -6.65 9.57 8.66
CA TYR A 88 -7.28 10.85 8.37
C TYR A 88 -8.72 10.86 8.88
N LYS A 89 -9.11 11.93 9.55
CA LYS A 89 -10.48 12.24 9.90
C LYS A 89 -11.04 13.20 8.85
N ILE A 90 -11.94 12.70 8.04
CA ILE A 90 -12.54 13.48 6.95
C ILE A 90 -13.89 14.02 7.41
N TYR A 91 -13.98 15.32 7.59
CA TYR A 91 -15.24 16.01 7.87
C TYR A 91 -15.95 16.32 6.57
N GLN A 92 -17.09 15.71 6.37
CA GLN A 92 -17.89 15.82 5.15
C GLN A 92 -18.87 17.00 5.25
N ARG A 93 -19.25 17.57 4.11
CA ARG A 93 -20.17 18.73 4.06
C ARG A 93 -21.58 18.45 4.58
N ASP A 94 -21.98 17.21 4.69
CA ASP A 94 -23.23 16.75 5.26
C ASP A 94 -23.20 16.60 6.79
N GLY A 95 -22.06 16.92 7.40
CA GLY A 95 -21.84 16.89 8.85
C GLY A 95 -21.33 15.56 9.42
N TYR A 96 -21.13 14.54 8.58
CA TYR A 96 -20.47 13.30 9.02
C TYR A 96 -18.96 13.47 9.12
N CYS A 97 -18.36 12.69 10.03
CA CYS A 97 -16.92 12.55 10.15
C CYS A 97 -16.57 11.07 10.03
N VAL A 98 -15.68 10.72 9.13
CA VAL A 98 -15.26 9.33 8.87
C VAL A 98 -13.76 9.22 9.01
N ASP A 99 -13.31 8.16 9.70
CA ASP A 99 -11.89 7.80 9.79
C ASP A 99 -11.51 6.99 8.57
N HIS A 100 -10.49 7.45 7.84
CA HIS A 100 -9.95 6.78 6.65
C HIS A 100 -8.48 6.41 6.84
N CYS A 101 -8.06 5.29 6.23
CA CYS A 101 -6.65 5.09 5.93
C CYS A 101 -6.21 6.10 4.85
N ASP A 102 -4.91 6.30 4.75
CA ASP A 102 -4.35 7.19 3.73
C ASP A 102 -4.40 6.52 2.35
N PRO A 103 -5.03 7.12 1.33
CA PRO A 103 -5.02 6.60 -0.04
C PRO A 103 -3.61 6.38 -0.60
N TYR A 104 -2.64 7.20 -0.20
CA TYR A 104 -1.22 7.10 -0.56
C TYR A 104 -0.36 6.54 0.59
N GLY A 105 -0.97 5.81 1.54
CA GLY A 105 -0.26 5.23 2.68
C GLY A 105 0.71 4.12 2.28
N PHE A 106 1.97 4.21 2.75
CA PHE A 106 3.05 3.27 2.40
C PHE A 106 3.13 2.06 3.32
N GLY A 107 2.23 1.94 4.28
CA GLY A 107 2.06 0.80 5.17
C GLY A 107 0.73 0.88 5.88
N MET A 108 0.16 -0.27 6.21
CA MET A 108 -1.10 -0.40 6.93
C MET A 108 -0.99 -1.46 8.03
N GLU A 109 -1.90 -1.37 9.00
CA GLU A 109 -2.12 -2.45 9.97
C GLU A 109 -2.70 -3.68 9.30
N LEU A 110 -2.45 -4.84 9.91
CA LEU A 110 -3.14 -6.08 9.54
C LEU A 110 -4.63 -5.98 9.91
N ARG A 111 -5.48 -6.48 9.03
CA ARG A 111 -6.93 -6.62 9.30
C ARG A 111 -7.23 -7.26 10.66
N PRO A 112 -8.29 -6.90 11.36
CA PRO A 112 -9.36 -5.96 11.00
C PRO A 112 -9.02 -4.48 11.25
N ALA A 113 -7.83 -4.19 11.77
CA ALA A 113 -7.35 -2.83 11.93
C ALA A 113 -7.02 -2.20 10.56
N PHE A 114 -7.03 -0.85 10.48
CA PHE A 114 -6.91 -0.16 9.21
C PHE A 114 -6.12 1.16 9.28
N ALA A 115 -5.40 1.41 10.35
CA ALA A 115 -4.56 2.60 10.39
C ALA A 115 -3.42 2.48 9.37
N SER A 116 -3.08 3.57 8.74
CA SER A 116 -1.86 3.68 7.95
C SER A 116 -0.65 3.75 8.87
N ILE A 117 0.51 3.30 8.40
CA ILE A 117 1.77 3.32 9.14
C ILE A 117 2.76 4.20 8.38
N ILE A 118 3.34 5.19 9.08
CA ILE A 118 4.39 6.05 8.53
C ILE A 118 5.60 5.19 8.18
N ARG A 119 6.10 5.31 6.95
CA ARG A 119 7.31 4.62 6.49
C ARG A 119 8.37 5.64 6.09
N ASP A 120 9.62 5.29 6.39
CA ASP A 120 10.79 5.95 5.80
C ASP A 120 11.18 5.15 4.55
N MET A 121 10.98 5.74 3.38
CA MET A 121 11.20 5.04 2.10
C MET A 121 12.68 4.78 1.81
N ASP A 122 13.58 5.50 2.47
CA ASP A 122 15.03 5.41 2.30
C ASP A 122 15.68 4.39 3.25
N GLU A 123 14.90 3.70 4.11
CA GLU A 123 15.43 2.79 5.14
C GLU A 123 16.06 1.53 4.53
N TYR A 124 15.50 1.00 3.44
CA TYR A 124 16.02 -0.19 2.77
C TYR A 124 16.98 0.15 1.62
N THR A 125 18.15 -0.48 1.62
CA THR A 125 19.13 -0.35 0.53
C THR A 125 19.19 -1.65 -0.29
N PHE A 126 18.78 -1.60 -1.55
CA PHE A 126 18.85 -2.71 -2.48
C PHE A 126 20.29 -3.10 -2.85
N GLY A 127 20.54 -4.39 -2.95
CA GLY A 127 21.81 -4.94 -3.45
C GLY A 127 21.74 -5.47 -4.88
N ASP A 128 20.65 -5.24 -5.61
CA ASP A 128 20.31 -5.80 -6.92
C ASP A 128 20.78 -4.95 -8.11
N ALA A 129 21.67 -4.00 -7.92
CA ALA A 129 22.13 -3.07 -8.97
C ALA A 129 22.60 -3.75 -10.27
N ARG A 130 23.08 -5.02 -10.21
CA ARG A 130 23.42 -5.80 -11.40
C ARG A 130 22.15 -6.14 -12.17
N TRP A 131 21.12 -6.69 -11.50
CA TRP A 131 19.83 -7.04 -12.09
C TRP A 131 19.20 -5.82 -12.76
N MET A 132 19.11 -4.70 -12.07
CA MET A 132 18.49 -3.47 -12.57
C MET A 132 19.17 -2.92 -13.83
N ARG A 133 20.49 -3.14 -14.01
CA ARG A 133 21.19 -2.77 -15.25
C ARG A 133 20.94 -3.76 -16.39
N THR A 134 20.83 -5.05 -16.09
CA THR A 134 20.82 -6.11 -17.12
C THR A 134 19.44 -6.68 -17.41
N ARG A 135 18.42 -6.38 -16.59
CA ARG A 135 17.06 -6.92 -16.76
C ARG A 135 16.47 -6.67 -18.16
N ASN A 136 16.86 -5.59 -18.81
CA ASN A 136 16.43 -5.28 -20.17
C ASN A 136 17.12 -6.16 -21.24
N GLU A 137 18.26 -6.76 -20.94
CA GLU A 137 18.99 -7.65 -21.84
C GLU A 137 18.26 -9.00 -21.96
N CYS A 138 17.45 -9.37 -20.97
CA CYS A 138 16.62 -10.57 -20.97
C CYS A 138 15.36 -10.43 -21.86
N LYS A 139 15.07 -9.22 -22.38
CA LYS A 139 13.94 -8.99 -23.28
C LYS A 139 14.18 -9.72 -24.60
N GLY A 140 13.31 -10.69 -24.90
CA GLY A 140 13.39 -11.55 -26.10
C GLY A 140 13.97 -12.94 -25.85
N GLY A 141 14.41 -13.24 -24.62
CA GLY A 141 14.70 -14.60 -24.18
C GLY A 141 13.42 -15.36 -23.77
N PRO A 142 13.53 -16.68 -23.54
CA PRO A 142 12.40 -17.46 -23.05
C PRO A 142 12.00 -17.03 -21.64
N LEU A 143 10.70 -16.83 -21.41
CA LEU A 143 10.13 -16.59 -20.11
C LEU A 143 9.48 -17.87 -19.60
N ASN A 144 9.86 -18.29 -18.40
CA ASN A 144 9.20 -19.34 -17.63
C ASN A 144 8.77 -18.73 -16.30
N VAL A 145 7.49 -18.40 -16.20
CA VAL A 145 6.90 -17.65 -15.07
C VAL A 145 6.17 -18.62 -14.15
N TYR A 146 6.42 -18.50 -12.86
CA TYR A 146 5.68 -19.19 -11.80
C TYR A 146 4.75 -18.21 -11.12
N GLU A 147 3.45 -18.39 -11.25
CA GLU A 147 2.45 -17.60 -10.53
C GLU A 147 2.20 -18.20 -9.14
N MET A 148 2.15 -17.34 -8.11
CA MET A 148 1.92 -17.81 -6.74
C MET A 148 1.12 -16.84 -5.89
N HIS A 149 0.34 -17.40 -4.96
CA HIS A 149 -0.25 -16.68 -3.84
C HIS A 149 0.61 -16.89 -2.59
N MET A 150 1.10 -15.78 -2.00
CA MET A 150 2.04 -15.82 -0.85
C MET A 150 1.49 -16.61 0.34
N GLY A 151 0.22 -16.40 0.70
CA GLY A 151 -0.39 -16.97 1.91
C GLY A 151 -0.73 -18.45 1.84
N SER A 152 -0.74 -19.07 0.63
CA SER A 152 -1.12 -20.46 0.44
C SER A 152 -0.08 -21.32 -0.26
N TRP A 153 1.03 -20.75 -0.73
CA TRP A 153 2.10 -21.50 -1.40
C TRP A 153 2.72 -22.55 -0.46
N HIS A 154 3.10 -22.13 0.74
CA HIS A 154 3.50 -22.97 1.85
C HIS A 154 2.97 -22.38 3.16
N CYS A 155 2.51 -23.27 4.07
CA CYS A 155 2.02 -22.88 5.38
C CYS A 155 2.81 -23.60 6.48
N LYS A 156 3.07 -22.89 7.58
CA LYS A 156 3.59 -23.49 8.80
C LYS A 156 2.52 -24.37 9.46
N PRO A 157 2.90 -25.48 10.13
CA PRO A 157 1.94 -26.22 10.93
C PRO A 157 1.44 -25.38 12.11
N VAL A 158 0.13 -25.39 12.33
CA VAL A 158 -0.53 -24.75 13.48
C VAL A 158 -0.94 -25.83 14.47
N TYR A 159 -0.74 -25.58 15.76
CA TYR A 159 -1.01 -26.58 16.82
C TYR A 159 -2.04 -26.06 17.81
N ASP A 160 -2.86 -26.95 18.36
CA ASP A 160 -3.74 -26.64 19.47
C ASP A 160 -2.97 -26.53 20.81
N GLU A 161 -3.69 -26.19 21.89
CA GLU A 161 -3.11 -26.05 23.25
C GLU A 161 -2.52 -27.36 23.82
N ASN A 162 -2.89 -28.51 23.24
CA ASN A 162 -2.40 -29.84 23.65
C ASN A 162 -1.23 -30.33 22.77
N GLY A 163 -0.78 -29.53 21.80
CA GLY A 163 0.31 -29.86 20.88
C GLY A 163 -0.12 -30.77 19.71
N LYS A 164 -1.42 -30.96 19.46
CA LYS A 164 -1.94 -31.65 18.27
C LYS A 164 -1.92 -30.68 17.08
N GLN A 165 -1.33 -31.09 15.96
CA GLN A 165 -1.39 -30.31 14.73
C GLN A 165 -2.84 -30.25 14.22
N LEU A 166 -3.30 -29.02 13.93
CA LEU A 166 -4.62 -28.76 13.36
C LEU A 166 -4.64 -29.07 11.86
N THR A 167 -5.79 -29.53 11.36
CA THR A 167 -6.03 -29.62 9.92
C THR A 167 -6.26 -28.22 9.33
N PRO A 168 -6.14 -28.00 8.01
CA PRO A 168 -6.45 -26.72 7.39
C PRO A 168 -7.86 -26.21 7.72
N GLU A 169 -8.86 -27.11 7.77
CA GLU A 169 -10.23 -26.79 8.11
C GLU A 169 -10.34 -26.32 9.56
N GLU A 170 -9.70 -27.03 10.52
CA GLU A 170 -9.66 -26.64 11.93
C GLU A 170 -8.98 -25.27 12.12
N VAL A 171 -7.94 -24.96 11.33
CA VAL A 171 -7.23 -23.65 11.36
C VAL A 171 -8.16 -22.53 10.87
N ILE A 172 -8.91 -22.76 9.79
CA ILE A 172 -9.86 -21.78 9.23
C ILE A 172 -11.02 -21.55 10.20
N GLU A 173 -11.64 -22.62 10.74
CA GLU A 173 -12.74 -22.53 11.69
C GLU A 173 -12.35 -21.80 12.99
N ALA A 174 -11.08 -21.91 13.39
CA ALA A 174 -10.55 -21.22 14.56
C ALA A 174 -10.04 -19.79 14.28
N ASP A 175 -10.14 -19.28 13.05
CA ASP A 175 -9.59 -17.98 12.59
C ASP A 175 -8.09 -17.82 12.91
N ARG A 176 -7.32 -18.88 12.72
CA ARG A 176 -5.88 -18.94 13.05
C ARG A 176 -4.97 -19.02 11.81
N VAL A 177 -5.50 -18.68 10.63
CA VAL A 177 -4.78 -18.78 9.35
C VAL A 177 -3.47 -17.99 9.38
N ALA A 178 -3.47 -16.84 10.06
CA ALA A 178 -2.30 -15.99 10.17
C ALA A 178 -1.09 -16.66 10.86
N GLU A 179 -1.32 -17.63 11.75
CA GLU A 179 -0.25 -18.38 12.41
C GLU A 179 0.50 -19.32 11.46
N GLY A 180 -0.15 -19.71 10.38
CA GLY A 180 0.41 -20.55 9.32
C GLY A 180 1.22 -19.77 8.26
N TRP A 181 1.17 -18.45 8.23
CA TRP A 181 1.88 -17.69 7.20
C TRP A 181 3.40 -17.68 7.42
N TYR A 182 4.13 -17.80 6.32
CA TYR A 182 5.54 -17.45 6.26
C TYR A 182 5.70 -15.95 6.01
N THR A 183 6.71 -15.35 6.62
CA THR A 183 7.08 -13.96 6.33
C THR A 183 7.80 -13.85 4.98
N TYR A 184 7.83 -12.64 4.40
CA TYR A 184 8.60 -12.35 3.19
C TYR A 184 10.07 -12.80 3.31
N ARG A 185 10.69 -12.63 4.50
CA ARG A 185 12.08 -13.03 4.75
C ARG A 185 12.26 -14.55 4.83
N GLU A 186 11.34 -15.24 5.47
CA GLU A 186 11.40 -16.69 5.61
C GLU A 186 11.20 -17.40 4.26
N ILE A 187 10.29 -16.88 3.45
CA ILE A 187 9.94 -17.51 2.16
C ILE A 187 11.02 -17.27 1.09
N ALA A 188 11.77 -16.18 1.16
CA ALA A 188 12.72 -15.78 0.13
C ALA A 188 13.74 -16.88 -0.24
N PRO A 189 14.47 -17.53 0.69
CA PRO A 189 15.40 -18.59 0.35
C PRO A 189 14.70 -19.84 -0.20
N MET A 190 13.54 -20.20 0.35
CA MET A 190 12.75 -21.37 -0.06
C MET A 190 12.27 -21.20 -1.51
N LEU A 191 11.77 -20.01 -1.82
CA LEU A 191 11.26 -19.69 -3.15
C LEU A 191 12.38 -19.69 -4.18
N VAL A 192 13.55 -19.11 -3.87
CA VAL A 192 14.73 -19.13 -4.76
C VAL A 192 15.16 -20.56 -5.08
N GLU A 193 15.22 -21.44 -4.07
CA GLU A 193 15.58 -22.85 -4.25
C GLU A 193 14.58 -23.53 -5.18
N TYR A 194 13.31 -23.44 -4.89
CA TYR A 194 12.23 -24.02 -5.67
C TYR A 194 12.25 -23.56 -7.14
N LEU A 195 12.31 -22.24 -7.36
CA LEU A 195 12.28 -21.68 -8.73
C LEU A 195 13.49 -22.13 -9.56
N LYS A 196 14.69 -22.23 -8.95
CA LYS A 196 15.88 -22.73 -9.62
C LYS A 196 15.80 -24.21 -9.96
N GLU A 197 15.32 -25.05 -9.03
CA GLU A 197 15.15 -26.48 -9.26
C GLU A 197 14.15 -26.78 -10.38
N GLN A 198 13.07 -25.98 -10.45
CA GLN A 198 12.02 -26.14 -11.47
C GLN A 198 12.35 -25.41 -12.79
N GLY A 199 13.42 -24.62 -12.83
CA GLY A 199 13.86 -23.90 -14.04
C GLY A 199 13.04 -22.65 -14.36
N TYR A 200 12.33 -22.07 -13.38
CA TYR A 200 11.65 -20.80 -13.54
C TYR A 200 12.65 -19.63 -13.49
N ASN A 201 12.45 -18.63 -14.34
CA ASN A 201 13.28 -17.42 -14.37
C ASN A 201 12.53 -16.16 -13.92
N TYR A 202 11.21 -16.26 -13.72
CA TYR A 202 10.36 -15.22 -13.13
C TYR A 202 9.37 -15.84 -12.14
N VAL A 203 9.00 -15.06 -11.14
CA VAL A 203 7.84 -15.32 -10.29
C VAL A 203 6.85 -14.17 -10.43
N GLU A 204 5.57 -14.50 -10.58
CA GLU A 204 4.46 -13.57 -10.56
C GLU A 204 3.71 -13.75 -9.24
N PHE A 205 3.68 -12.68 -8.46
CA PHE A 205 2.92 -12.68 -7.22
C PHE A 205 1.50 -12.18 -7.48
N MET A 206 0.51 -12.96 -7.08
CA MET A 206 -0.85 -12.46 -6.93
C MET A 206 -0.82 -11.21 -6.05
N PRO A 207 -1.83 -10.31 -6.08
CA PRO A 207 -1.70 -8.96 -5.54
C PRO A 207 -1.13 -8.91 -4.12
N LEU A 208 -0.07 -8.12 -3.94
CA LEU A 208 0.61 -7.93 -2.64
C LEU A 208 0.21 -6.61 -1.96
N SER A 209 -0.69 -5.84 -2.55
CA SER A 209 -1.27 -4.64 -1.93
C SER A 209 -2.16 -5.01 -0.75
N GLU A 210 -2.26 -4.12 0.26
CA GLU A 210 -3.07 -4.40 1.44
C GLU A 210 -4.57 -4.50 1.10
N HIS A 211 -5.24 -5.46 1.73
CA HIS A 211 -6.63 -5.82 1.46
C HIS A 211 -7.32 -6.37 2.73
N PRO A 212 -8.65 -6.14 2.91
CA PRO A 212 -9.36 -6.52 4.13
C PRO A 212 -9.70 -8.01 4.20
N CYS A 213 -9.89 -8.68 3.06
CA CYS A 213 -10.44 -10.03 2.97
C CYS A 213 -9.40 -11.01 2.41
N ASP A 214 -9.06 -12.06 3.16
CA ASP A 214 -8.05 -13.05 2.75
C ASP A 214 -8.51 -13.83 1.53
N GLU A 215 -9.83 -14.15 1.45
CA GLU A 215 -10.44 -14.92 0.37
C GLU A 215 -10.42 -14.16 -0.97
N SER A 216 -10.18 -12.84 -0.95
CA SER A 216 -10.03 -12.05 -2.17
C SER A 216 -8.68 -12.27 -2.87
N TRP A 217 -7.71 -12.95 -2.22
CA TRP A 217 -6.33 -13.16 -2.69
C TRP A 217 -5.60 -11.86 -3.04
N GLY A 218 -6.07 -10.73 -2.47
CA GLY A 218 -5.52 -9.41 -2.74
C GLY A 218 -6.17 -8.66 -3.90
N TYR A 219 -7.19 -9.23 -4.55
CA TYR A 219 -7.88 -8.54 -5.67
C TYR A 219 -8.85 -7.44 -5.23
N GLN A 220 -9.16 -7.32 -3.94
CA GLN A 220 -10.00 -6.24 -3.38
C GLN A 220 -9.18 -5.34 -2.45
N ASN A 221 -8.41 -4.43 -3.04
CA ASN A 221 -7.46 -3.60 -2.31
C ASN A 221 -8.11 -2.49 -1.51
N THR A 222 -7.48 -2.13 -0.38
CA THR A 222 -7.69 -0.89 0.36
C THR A 222 -6.43 -0.03 0.41
N GLY A 223 -5.25 -0.62 0.30
CA GLY A 223 -3.96 0.08 0.37
C GLY A 223 -3.13 -0.10 -0.89
N PHE A 224 -3.34 0.75 -1.90
CA PHE A 224 -2.68 0.64 -3.22
C PHE A 224 -1.18 0.89 -3.20
N PHE A 225 -0.66 1.60 -2.20
CA PHE A 225 0.77 1.88 -2.00
C PHE A 225 1.33 1.11 -0.79
N SER A 226 0.53 0.27 -0.13
CA SER A 226 0.93 -0.48 1.04
C SER A 226 1.12 -1.95 0.72
N PRO A 227 2.30 -2.54 0.92
CA PRO A 227 2.43 -3.98 0.96
C PRO A 227 1.55 -4.56 2.07
N THR A 228 0.94 -5.72 1.81
CA THR A 228 0.14 -6.38 2.83
C THR A 228 0.97 -6.73 4.06
N ALA A 229 0.46 -6.35 5.24
CA ALA A 229 1.09 -6.62 6.52
C ALA A 229 1.06 -8.10 6.94
N ARG A 230 0.34 -8.96 6.18
CA ARG A 230 0.21 -10.40 6.44
C ARG A 230 1.54 -11.12 6.53
N TYR A 231 2.51 -10.69 5.72
CA TYR A 231 3.77 -11.42 5.56
C TYR A 231 4.98 -10.62 6.06
N GLY A 232 4.75 -9.49 6.72
CA GLY A 232 5.81 -8.66 7.29
C GLY A 232 5.74 -7.20 6.85
N THR A 233 6.88 -6.53 6.93
CA THR A 233 6.99 -5.10 6.65
C THR A 233 7.27 -4.82 5.17
N ALA A 234 7.19 -3.55 4.78
CA ALA A 234 7.61 -3.06 3.47
C ALA A 234 9.07 -3.45 3.15
N ASP A 235 9.98 -3.32 4.13
CA ASP A 235 11.39 -3.68 3.96
C ASP A 235 11.60 -5.19 3.83
N ASP A 236 10.72 -6.00 4.44
CA ASP A 236 10.77 -7.45 4.27
C ASP A 236 10.37 -7.86 2.85
N LEU A 237 9.41 -7.17 2.24
CA LEU A 237 9.08 -7.37 0.83
C LEU A 237 10.24 -6.92 -0.08
N LYS A 238 10.84 -5.75 0.18
CA LYS A 238 12.04 -5.29 -0.55
C LYS A 238 13.17 -6.32 -0.45
N PHE A 239 13.36 -6.93 0.74
CA PHE A 239 14.32 -8.01 0.93
C PHE A 239 14.02 -9.26 0.08
N LEU A 240 12.75 -9.65 -0.03
CA LEU A 240 12.34 -10.77 -0.89
C LEU A 240 12.70 -10.49 -2.36
N ILE A 241 12.32 -9.32 -2.88
CA ILE A 241 12.61 -8.94 -4.27
C ILE A 241 14.12 -8.85 -4.53
N ASP A 242 14.87 -8.21 -3.64
CA ASP A 242 16.33 -8.11 -3.71
C ASP A 242 16.99 -9.49 -3.73
N THR A 243 16.47 -10.43 -2.92
CA THR A 243 16.96 -11.81 -2.89
C THR A 243 16.69 -12.55 -4.20
N LEU A 244 15.52 -12.39 -4.80
CA LEU A 244 15.19 -12.96 -6.11
C LEU A 244 16.13 -12.42 -7.19
N HIS A 245 16.29 -11.11 -7.28
CA HIS A 245 17.14 -10.44 -8.26
C HIS A 245 18.62 -10.83 -8.15
N LYS A 246 19.15 -10.91 -6.92
CA LYS A 246 20.52 -11.41 -6.69
C LYS A 246 20.73 -12.84 -7.18
N ASN A 247 19.66 -13.60 -7.27
CA ASN A 247 19.69 -14.98 -7.77
C ASN A 247 19.30 -15.11 -9.25
N GLY A 248 19.13 -13.99 -9.97
CA GLY A 248 18.83 -13.94 -11.39
C GLY A 248 17.36 -14.28 -11.72
N ILE A 249 16.45 -14.12 -10.76
CA ILE A 249 15.01 -14.37 -10.89
C ILE A 249 14.30 -13.02 -10.91
N GLY A 250 13.47 -12.77 -11.93
CA GLY A 250 12.63 -11.57 -12.01
C GLY A 250 11.37 -11.71 -11.17
N ALA A 251 10.86 -10.58 -10.70
CA ALA A 251 9.63 -10.49 -9.95
C ALA A 251 8.58 -9.70 -10.73
N ILE A 252 7.37 -10.21 -10.78
CA ILE A 252 6.19 -9.58 -11.37
C ILE A 252 5.14 -9.46 -10.26
N MET A 253 4.45 -8.35 -10.19
CA MET A 253 3.32 -8.17 -9.31
C MET A 253 2.04 -8.06 -10.15
N ASP A 254 1.04 -8.88 -9.83
CA ASP A 254 -0.30 -8.68 -10.36
C ASP A 254 -0.90 -7.42 -9.74
N TYR A 255 -1.10 -6.40 -10.58
CA TYR A 255 -1.60 -5.09 -10.19
C TYR A 255 -3.03 -4.89 -10.68
N VAL A 256 -3.94 -4.53 -9.78
CA VAL A 256 -5.39 -4.47 -10.03
C VAL A 256 -5.91 -3.03 -10.10
N PRO A 257 -5.76 -2.29 -11.22
CA PRO A 257 -6.23 -0.91 -11.34
C PRO A 257 -7.69 -0.79 -11.77
N VAL A 258 -8.52 -1.78 -11.52
CA VAL A 258 -9.90 -1.86 -12.04
C VAL A 258 -10.92 -1.46 -10.99
N HIS A 259 -10.77 -1.98 -9.78
CA HIS A 259 -11.71 -1.83 -8.69
C HIS A 259 -11.01 -1.82 -7.32
N PHE A 260 -11.76 -1.52 -6.26
CA PHE A 260 -11.27 -1.50 -4.88
C PHE A 260 -12.35 -1.96 -3.90
N ALA A 261 -11.94 -2.34 -2.68
CA ALA A 261 -12.83 -2.83 -1.62
C ALA A 261 -13.85 -1.77 -1.17
N LEU A 262 -15.03 -2.24 -0.73
CA LEU A 262 -16.13 -1.37 -0.28
C LEU A 262 -15.95 -0.81 1.13
N ASP A 263 -14.93 -1.23 1.84
CA ASP A 263 -14.69 -0.86 3.23
C ASP A 263 -14.68 0.67 3.40
N GLY A 264 -15.54 1.15 4.31
CA GLY A 264 -15.78 2.59 4.46
C GLY A 264 -14.59 3.40 4.99
N TYR A 265 -13.52 2.73 5.44
CA TYR A 265 -12.25 3.36 5.81
C TYR A 265 -11.26 3.50 4.63
N GLY A 266 -11.55 2.85 3.49
CA GLY A 266 -10.74 2.88 2.27
C GLY A 266 -11.10 4.03 1.34
N LEU A 267 -11.08 3.75 0.03
CA LEU A 267 -11.31 4.78 -0.99
C LEU A 267 -12.79 5.13 -1.21
N ALA A 268 -13.72 4.23 -0.83
CA ALA A 268 -15.15 4.45 -1.04
C ALA A 268 -15.63 5.70 -0.30
N LYS A 269 -16.22 6.64 -1.04
CA LYS A 269 -16.72 7.91 -0.48
C LYS A 269 -15.67 8.70 0.31
N TYR A 270 -14.41 8.63 -0.07
CA TYR A 270 -13.29 9.15 0.71
C TYR A 270 -13.49 10.58 1.24
N ASP A 271 -13.96 11.51 0.41
CA ASP A 271 -14.25 12.89 0.81
C ASP A 271 -15.76 13.19 0.96
N GLY A 272 -16.58 12.15 1.16
CA GLY A 272 -18.05 12.22 1.21
C GLY A 272 -18.70 12.12 -0.18
N THR A 273 -17.92 12.10 -1.25
CA THR A 273 -18.40 12.01 -2.63
C THR A 273 -17.86 10.78 -3.35
N ASN A 274 -18.32 10.53 -4.58
CA ASN A 274 -17.72 9.50 -5.44
C ASN A 274 -16.43 10.05 -6.08
N LEU A 275 -15.36 10.15 -5.24
CA LEU A 275 -14.09 10.72 -5.67
C LEU A 275 -13.37 9.79 -6.64
N TYR A 276 -13.22 8.52 -6.26
CA TYR A 276 -12.51 7.49 -7.00
C TYR A 276 -13.44 6.60 -7.83
N GLU A 277 -14.67 6.39 -7.36
CA GLU A 277 -15.65 5.45 -7.93
C GLU A 277 -16.70 6.12 -8.81
N HIS A 278 -17.31 5.32 -9.67
CA HIS A 278 -18.50 5.73 -10.44
C HIS A 278 -19.68 6.06 -9.51
N PRO A 279 -20.45 7.12 -9.85
CA PRO A 279 -21.56 7.57 -9.00
C PRO A 279 -22.82 6.70 -9.08
N THR A 280 -22.95 5.87 -10.13
CA THR A 280 -24.13 5.03 -10.38
C THR A 280 -23.80 3.55 -10.23
N ASP A 281 -24.74 2.76 -9.75
CA ASP A 281 -24.53 1.35 -9.44
C ASP A 281 -24.42 0.45 -10.68
N ASP A 282 -24.98 0.85 -11.81
CA ASP A 282 -24.95 0.11 -13.08
C ASP A 282 -23.54 -0.13 -13.63
N VAL A 283 -22.63 0.84 -13.41
CA VAL A 283 -21.21 0.74 -13.78
C VAL A 283 -20.27 0.82 -12.55
N GLY A 284 -20.83 1.13 -11.38
CA GLY A 284 -20.08 1.39 -10.17
C GLY A 284 -19.69 0.16 -9.37
N TYR A 285 -20.32 -0.99 -9.63
CA TYR A 285 -20.00 -2.25 -8.98
C TYR A 285 -19.40 -3.26 -9.95
N SER A 286 -18.36 -3.95 -9.50
CA SER A 286 -17.87 -5.15 -10.16
C SER A 286 -18.80 -6.34 -9.87
N GLU A 287 -18.69 -7.40 -10.66
CA GLU A 287 -19.40 -8.67 -10.41
C GLU A 287 -19.00 -9.34 -9.09
N TRP A 288 -17.87 -8.94 -8.50
CA TRP A 288 -17.37 -9.42 -7.20
C TRP A 288 -17.75 -8.51 -6.02
N GLY A 289 -18.65 -7.54 -6.23
CA GLY A 289 -19.16 -6.67 -5.17
C GLY A 289 -18.19 -5.57 -4.70
N SER A 290 -17.17 -5.23 -5.48
CA SER A 290 -16.23 -4.11 -5.23
C SER A 290 -16.60 -2.88 -6.05
N LYS A 291 -16.04 -1.70 -5.73
CA LYS A 291 -16.28 -0.45 -6.48
C LYS A 291 -15.31 -0.31 -7.65
N ASN A 292 -15.85 0.00 -8.84
CA ASN A 292 -15.08 0.29 -10.04
C ASN A 292 -14.53 1.72 -10.02
N PHE A 293 -13.25 1.89 -10.36
CA PHE A 293 -12.64 3.20 -10.56
C PHE A 293 -13.26 3.95 -11.75
N ILE A 294 -13.43 5.27 -11.60
CA ILE A 294 -13.80 6.15 -12.70
C ILE A 294 -12.57 6.60 -13.50
N HIS A 295 -12.11 5.74 -14.41
CA HIS A 295 -10.87 5.94 -15.18
C HIS A 295 -10.87 7.17 -16.10
N SER A 296 -12.00 7.82 -16.32
CA SER A 296 -12.09 9.06 -17.11
C SER A 296 -11.59 10.30 -16.36
N LYS A 297 -11.47 10.24 -15.02
CA LYS A 297 -10.92 11.35 -14.23
C LYS A 297 -9.40 11.33 -14.21
N GLY A 298 -8.76 12.48 -14.47
CA GLY A 298 -7.33 12.60 -14.51
C GLY A 298 -6.66 12.31 -13.15
N GLU A 299 -7.25 12.80 -12.06
CA GLU A 299 -6.77 12.53 -10.70
C GLU A 299 -6.82 11.03 -10.32
N VAL A 300 -7.82 10.27 -10.82
CA VAL A 300 -7.90 8.82 -10.65
C VAL A 300 -6.83 8.11 -11.49
N GLN A 301 -6.61 8.58 -12.73
CA GLN A 301 -5.51 8.07 -13.55
C GLN A 301 -4.15 8.33 -12.91
N THR A 302 -3.95 9.52 -12.33
CA THR A 302 -2.73 9.86 -11.58
C THR A 302 -2.54 8.93 -10.40
N PHE A 303 -3.58 8.69 -9.60
CA PHE A 303 -3.53 7.75 -8.48
C PHE A 303 -3.07 6.35 -8.92
N LEU A 304 -3.73 5.78 -9.93
CA LEU A 304 -3.42 4.44 -10.42
C LEU A 304 -2.04 4.33 -11.07
N LYS A 305 -1.67 5.31 -11.92
CA LYS A 305 -0.35 5.32 -12.56
C LYS A 305 0.77 5.55 -11.55
N SER A 306 0.52 6.40 -10.55
CA SER A 306 1.46 6.67 -9.47
C SER A 306 1.68 5.41 -8.62
N ALA A 307 0.62 4.63 -8.33
CA ALA A 307 0.74 3.37 -7.63
C ALA A 307 1.54 2.34 -8.44
N ALA A 308 1.27 2.21 -9.74
CA ALA A 308 2.07 1.33 -10.60
C ALA A 308 3.56 1.74 -10.63
N ASN A 309 3.84 3.05 -10.78
CA ASN A 309 5.21 3.57 -10.77
C ASN A 309 5.90 3.34 -9.41
N TYR A 310 5.18 3.48 -8.31
CA TYR A 310 5.67 3.19 -6.97
C TYR A 310 6.17 1.75 -6.84
N TRP A 311 5.38 0.76 -7.25
CA TRP A 311 5.79 -0.64 -7.20
C TRP A 311 7.00 -0.94 -8.09
N LEU A 312 7.08 -0.32 -9.27
CA LEU A 312 8.20 -0.48 -10.19
C LEU A 312 9.48 0.20 -9.69
N THR A 313 9.36 1.34 -9.01
CA THR A 313 10.50 2.19 -8.61
C THR A 313 11.00 1.85 -7.20
N GLU A 314 10.07 1.72 -6.23
CA GLU A 314 10.42 1.53 -4.82
C GLU A 314 10.63 0.06 -4.43
N TYR A 315 10.05 -0.87 -5.21
CA TYR A 315 10.19 -2.32 -4.96
C TYR A 315 10.92 -3.07 -6.09
N HIS A 316 11.22 -2.42 -7.21
CA HIS A 316 11.95 -2.98 -8.33
C HIS A 316 11.24 -4.13 -9.08
N PHE A 317 9.91 -4.24 -8.99
CA PHE A 317 9.14 -5.21 -9.78
C PHE A 317 9.36 -5.08 -11.28
#